data_c88f955260367896eb1e1cddadcb77e5
#
_entry.id   c88f955260367896eb1e1cddadcb77e5
#
_cell.length_a   1.000
_cell.length_b   1.000
_cell.length_c   1.000
_cell.angle_alpha   90.00
_cell.angle_beta   90.00
_cell.angle_gamma   90.00
#
_symmetry.space_group_name_H-M   'P 1'
#
loop_
_entity.id
_entity.type
_entity.pdbx_description
1 polymer ?
#
loop_
_entity_poly.entity_id
_entity_poly.type
_entity_poly.pdbx_seq_one_letter_code
_entity_poly.pdbx_strand_id
1 'polypeptide(L)'
;MPWSDSMQVVLMILIGLHILAGVFWAGSTFTIVRSGGTGASTLFGPQMGAATVTILAGVGLWGILHRGPEGPMEHTLALGALCAVAAAGVQGATHKKNPLKGQRIAAALLLVTVVCMAIARYVG
;
A
#
# COMPACT_ATOMS: atom_id res chain seq x y z
N MET A 1 25.12 5.41 12.91
CA MET A 1 24.22 5.45 11.74
C MET A 1 25.00 5.72 10.49
N PRO A 2 24.85 4.89 9.49
CA PRO A 2 25.50 5.14 8.21
C PRO A 2 24.84 6.23 7.37
N TRP A 3 23.66 6.70 7.79
CA TRP A 3 22.88 7.69 7.03
C TRP A 3 23.25 9.11 7.44
N SER A 4 23.38 10.02 6.48
CA SER A 4 23.51 11.44 6.76
C SER A 4 22.23 11.98 7.36
N ASP A 5 22.31 13.16 7.98
CA ASP A 5 21.10 13.81 8.56
C ASP A 5 20.04 14.06 7.49
N SER A 6 20.44 14.50 6.30
CA SER A 6 19.50 14.74 5.20
C SER A 6 18.84 13.43 4.73
N MET A 7 19.60 12.31 4.70
CA MET A 7 19.03 11.02 4.33
C MET A 7 18.04 10.53 5.39
N GLN A 8 18.32 10.75 6.67
CA GLN A 8 17.37 10.41 7.73
C GLN A 8 16.06 11.18 7.60
N VAL A 9 16.12 12.47 7.25
CA VAL A 9 14.92 13.27 7.03
C VAL A 9 14.12 12.73 5.85
N VAL A 10 14.80 12.37 4.75
CA VAL A 10 14.14 11.77 3.58
C VAL A 10 13.43 10.47 3.98
N LEU A 11 14.11 9.60 4.74
CA LEU A 11 13.51 8.34 5.20
C LEU A 11 12.29 8.59 6.07
N MET A 12 12.36 9.54 6.98
CA MET A 12 11.23 9.87 7.86
C MET A 12 10.03 10.36 7.06
N ILE A 13 10.27 11.21 6.07
CA ILE A 13 9.20 11.72 5.21
C ILE A 13 8.58 10.58 4.40
N LEU A 14 9.40 9.73 3.78
CA LEU A 14 8.90 8.61 2.98
C LEU A 14 8.11 7.61 3.82
N ILE A 15 8.60 7.28 5.01
CA ILE A 15 7.89 6.39 5.92
C ILE A 15 6.55 7.00 6.33
N GLY A 16 6.55 8.28 6.69
CA GLY A 16 5.33 8.98 7.08
C GLY A 16 4.30 9.00 5.97
N LEU A 17 4.70 9.36 4.75
CA LEU A 17 3.81 9.38 3.60
C LEU A 17 3.29 7.99 3.27
N HIS A 18 4.17 6.98 3.31
CA HIS A 18 3.80 5.61 3.03
C HIS A 18 2.74 5.11 4.01
N ILE A 19 2.95 5.35 5.30
CA ILE A 19 2.02 4.90 6.34
C ILE A 19 0.70 5.66 6.27
N LEU A 20 0.75 6.99 6.21
CA LEU A 20 -0.47 7.81 6.21
C LEU A 20 -1.34 7.52 4.98
N ALA A 21 -0.73 7.50 3.81
CA ALA A 21 -1.45 7.20 2.58
C ALA A 21 -1.98 5.76 2.58
N GLY A 22 -1.18 4.82 3.07
CA GLY A 22 -1.58 3.42 3.16
C GLY A 22 -2.75 3.19 4.11
N VAL A 23 -2.74 3.86 5.26
CA VAL A 23 -3.84 3.79 6.24
C VAL A 23 -5.14 4.34 5.63
N PHE A 24 -5.05 5.48 4.95
CA PHE A 24 -6.23 6.05 4.29
C PHE A 24 -6.76 5.11 3.20
N TRP A 25 -5.87 4.60 2.36
CA TRP A 25 -6.24 3.71 1.26
C TRP A 25 -6.90 2.43 1.78
N ALA A 26 -6.23 1.71 2.67
CA ALA A 26 -6.76 0.47 3.23
C ALA A 26 -8.02 0.72 4.05
N GLY A 27 -8.02 1.73 4.91
CA GLY A 27 -9.15 2.05 5.78
C GLY A 27 -10.39 2.45 5.00
N SER A 28 -10.25 3.29 3.97
CA SER A 28 -11.36 3.67 3.12
C SER A 28 -11.90 2.49 2.34
N THR A 29 -11.03 1.60 1.86
CA THR A 29 -11.44 0.39 1.15
C THR A 29 -12.28 -0.51 2.05
N PHE A 30 -11.80 -0.79 3.27
CA PHE A 30 -12.53 -1.63 4.22
C PHE A 30 -13.87 -1.00 4.62
N THR A 31 -13.90 0.32 4.81
CA THR A 31 -15.12 1.06 5.15
C THR A 31 -16.16 0.97 4.03
N ILE A 32 -15.74 1.15 2.79
CA ILE A 32 -16.64 1.05 1.64
C ILE A 32 -17.22 -0.36 1.54
N VAL A 33 -16.39 -1.38 1.71
CA VAL A 33 -16.86 -2.78 1.66
C VAL A 33 -17.86 -3.04 2.79
N ARG A 34 -17.55 -2.59 3.99
CA ARG A 34 -18.42 -2.79 5.15
C ARG A 34 -19.78 -2.12 4.98
N SER A 35 -19.82 -0.96 4.32
CA SER A 35 -21.07 -0.22 4.10
C SER A 35 -21.82 -0.65 2.85
N GLY A 36 -21.38 -1.70 2.19
CA GLY A 36 -22.07 -2.20 0.98
C GLY A 36 -21.84 -1.35 -0.27
N GLY A 37 -20.74 -0.61 -0.29
CA GLY A 37 -20.36 0.21 -1.45
C GLY A 37 -20.63 1.71 -1.29
N THR A 38 -21.15 2.14 -0.13
CA THR A 38 -21.42 3.55 0.13
C THR A 38 -20.12 4.36 0.05
N GLY A 39 -20.12 5.42 -0.72
CA GLY A 39 -18.97 6.30 -0.85
C GLY A 39 -17.93 5.86 -1.88
N ALA A 40 -18.16 4.74 -2.57
CA ALA A 40 -17.19 4.22 -3.55
C ALA A 40 -16.88 5.26 -4.64
N SER A 41 -17.89 5.92 -5.20
CA SER A 41 -17.67 6.90 -6.25
C SER A 41 -17.03 8.19 -5.73
N THR A 42 -17.45 8.65 -4.55
CA THR A 42 -16.93 9.87 -3.94
C THR A 42 -15.46 9.72 -3.52
N LEU A 43 -15.10 8.56 -2.97
CA LEU A 43 -13.77 8.31 -2.44
C LEU A 43 -12.79 7.77 -3.46
N PHE A 44 -13.24 7.44 -4.67
CA PHE A 44 -12.36 6.83 -5.67
C PHE A 44 -11.12 7.67 -5.98
N GLY A 45 -11.30 8.97 -6.24
CA GLY A 45 -10.19 9.86 -6.51
C GLY A 45 -9.18 9.91 -5.36
N PRO A 46 -9.62 10.22 -4.14
CA PRO A 46 -8.75 10.17 -2.98
C PRO A 46 -8.09 8.82 -2.73
N GLN A 47 -8.81 7.71 -2.96
CA GLN A 47 -8.22 6.38 -2.84
C GLN A 47 -7.09 6.16 -3.83
N MET A 48 -7.29 6.53 -5.09
CA MET A 48 -6.27 6.35 -6.12
C MET A 48 -5.06 7.28 -5.87
N GLY A 49 -5.31 8.48 -5.37
CA GLY A 49 -4.23 9.37 -4.95
C GLY A 49 -3.42 8.78 -3.81
N ALA A 50 -4.10 8.25 -2.80
CA ALA A 50 -3.44 7.60 -1.67
C ALA A 50 -2.68 6.34 -2.11
N ALA A 51 -3.27 5.54 -3.00
CA ALA A 51 -2.60 4.35 -3.54
C ALA A 51 -1.31 4.74 -4.26
N THR A 52 -1.36 5.79 -5.08
CA THR A 52 -0.19 6.28 -5.80
C THR A 52 0.92 6.71 -4.83
N VAL A 53 0.58 7.51 -3.82
CA VAL A 53 1.56 7.96 -2.81
C VAL A 53 2.13 6.78 -2.05
N THR A 54 1.28 5.83 -1.65
CA THR A 54 1.72 4.64 -0.92
C THR A 54 2.72 3.82 -1.74
N ILE A 55 2.40 3.57 -3.00
CA ILE A 55 3.24 2.75 -3.88
C ILE A 55 4.56 3.47 -4.18
N LEU A 56 4.50 4.74 -4.54
CA LEU A 56 5.71 5.51 -4.86
C LEU A 56 6.63 5.66 -3.64
N ALA A 57 6.06 5.95 -2.48
CA ALA A 57 6.86 6.03 -1.25
C ALA A 57 7.47 4.67 -0.91
N GLY A 58 6.72 3.60 -1.11
CA GLY A 58 7.21 2.23 -0.89
C GLY A 58 8.36 1.88 -1.81
N VAL A 59 8.27 2.24 -3.10
CA VAL A 59 9.35 2.03 -4.06
C VAL A 59 10.60 2.80 -3.63
N GLY A 60 10.43 4.05 -3.21
CA GLY A 60 11.54 4.85 -2.72
C GLY A 60 12.21 4.24 -1.49
N LEU A 61 11.40 3.77 -0.54
CA LEU A 61 11.93 3.09 0.65
C LEU A 61 12.67 1.82 0.31
N TRP A 62 12.13 1.02 -0.62
CA TRP A 62 12.80 -0.20 -1.07
C TRP A 62 14.18 0.13 -1.64
N GLY A 63 14.24 1.12 -2.54
CA GLY A 63 15.49 1.51 -3.18
C GLY A 63 16.55 2.00 -2.20
N ILE A 64 16.12 2.62 -1.09
CA ILE A 64 17.06 3.14 -0.10
C ILE A 64 17.48 2.04 0.89
N LEU A 65 16.53 1.23 1.36
CA LEU A 65 16.77 0.31 2.48
C LEU A 65 17.20 -1.10 2.06
N HIS A 66 16.84 -1.56 0.86
CA HIS A 66 17.05 -2.94 0.43
C HIS A 66 17.95 -2.99 -0.80
N ARG A 67 19.23 -2.68 -0.60
CA ARG A 67 20.24 -2.65 -1.67
C ARG A 67 21.08 -3.93 -1.74
N GLY A 68 20.95 -4.78 -0.74
CA GLY A 68 21.73 -6.02 -0.67
C GLY A 68 21.02 -7.21 -1.27
N PRO A 69 21.57 -8.43 -1.08
CA PRO A 69 20.93 -9.65 -1.54
C PRO A 69 19.53 -9.80 -0.96
N GLU A 70 18.64 -10.34 -1.76
CA GLU A 70 17.26 -10.56 -1.34
C GLU A 70 17.16 -11.81 -0.47
N GLY A 71 16.32 -11.75 0.56
CA GLY A 71 16.03 -12.84 1.47
C GLY A 71 14.55 -12.94 1.75
N PRO A 72 14.15 -13.75 2.76
CA PRO A 72 12.74 -13.93 3.09
C PRO A 72 12.00 -12.62 3.42
N MET A 73 12.67 -11.67 4.07
CA MET A 73 12.08 -10.36 4.36
C MET A 73 11.71 -9.63 3.09
N GLU A 74 12.64 -9.56 2.13
CA GLU A 74 12.42 -8.88 0.86
C GLU A 74 11.34 -9.57 0.03
N HIS A 75 11.31 -10.91 0.05
CA HIS A 75 10.26 -11.66 -0.64
C HIS A 75 8.88 -11.39 -0.03
N THR A 76 8.79 -11.29 1.30
CA THR A 76 7.54 -10.96 1.99
C THR A 76 7.08 -9.54 1.63
N LEU A 77 8.00 -8.58 1.61
CA LEU A 77 7.69 -7.20 1.20
C LEU A 77 7.25 -7.15 -0.26
N ALA A 78 7.92 -7.92 -1.13
CA ALA A 78 7.56 -7.97 -2.55
C ALA A 78 6.15 -8.54 -2.76
N LEU A 79 5.79 -9.60 -2.03
CA LEU A 79 4.44 -10.15 -2.08
C LEU A 79 3.41 -9.09 -1.68
N GLY A 80 3.65 -8.38 -0.58
CA GLY A 80 2.78 -7.29 -0.14
C GLY A 80 2.67 -6.19 -1.18
N ALA A 81 3.78 -5.80 -1.79
CA ALA A 81 3.81 -4.77 -2.81
C ALA A 81 3.04 -5.19 -4.07
N LEU A 82 3.19 -6.43 -4.51
CA LEU A 82 2.45 -6.96 -5.65
C LEU A 82 0.95 -6.96 -5.38
N CYS A 83 0.55 -7.38 -4.18
CA CYS A 83 -0.86 -7.34 -3.78
C CYS A 83 -1.40 -5.91 -3.76
N ALA A 84 -0.60 -4.94 -3.32
CA ALA A 84 -1.01 -3.54 -3.32
C ALA A 84 -1.21 -3.01 -4.73
N VAL A 85 -0.29 -3.29 -5.64
CA VAL A 85 -0.41 -2.88 -7.04
C VAL A 85 -1.64 -3.54 -7.69
N ALA A 86 -1.85 -4.83 -7.42
CA ALA A 86 -3.02 -5.55 -7.92
C ALA A 86 -4.32 -4.93 -7.36
N ALA A 87 -4.33 -4.55 -6.08
CA ALA A 87 -5.48 -3.90 -5.47
C ALA A 87 -5.83 -2.58 -6.18
N ALA A 88 -4.83 -1.73 -6.42
CA ALA A 88 -5.03 -0.48 -7.12
C ALA A 88 -5.54 -0.71 -8.55
N GLY A 89 -4.99 -1.69 -9.24
CA GLY A 89 -5.42 -2.05 -10.60
C GLY A 89 -6.86 -2.53 -10.63
N VAL A 90 -7.25 -3.38 -9.68
CA VAL A 90 -8.63 -3.89 -9.59
C VAL A 90 -9.60 -2.75 -9.29
N GLN A 91 -9.26 -1.88 -8.33
CA GLN A 91 -10.11 -0.72 -8.01
C GLN A 91 -10.31 0.18 -9.23
N GLY A 92 -9.23 0.47 -9.96
CA GLY A 92 -9.30 1.29 -11.17
C GLY A 92 -10.10 0.63 -12.28
N ALA A 93 -9.87 -0.65 -12.52
CA ALA A 93 -10.53 -1.39 -13.61
C ALA A 93 -12.02 -1.59 -13.38
N THR A 94 -12.46 -1.72 -12.12
CA THR A 94 -13.86 -2.02 -11.79
C THR A 94 -14.66 -0.80 -11.38
N HIS A 95 -14.04 0.37 -11.27
CA HIS A 95 -14.68 1.58 -10.75
C HIS A 95 -16.01 1.91 -11.43
N LYS A 96 -16.06 1.82 -12.75
CA LYS A 96 -17.26 2.20 -13.52
C LYS A 96 -18.24 1.06 -13.69
N LYS A 97 -17.78 -0.19 -13.64
CA LYS A 97 -18.62 -1.36 -13.96
C LYS A 97 -19.19 -2.04 -12.73
N ASN A 98 -18.34 -2.34 -11.76
CA ASN A 98 -18.75 -3.07 -10.56
C ASN A 98 -17.85 -2.64 -9.39
N PRO A 99 -18.05 -1.41 -8.88
CA PRO A 99 -17.16 -0.85 -7.86
C PRO A 99 -17.14 -1.65 -6.56
N LEU A 100 -18.28 -2.18 -6.12
CA LEU A 100 -18.32 -2.95 -4.88
C LEU A 100 -17.49 -4.23 -4.97
N LYS A 101 -17.60 -4.96 -6.08
CA LYS A 101 -16.80 -6.17 -6.28
C LYS A 101 -15.31 -5.84 -6.30
N GLY A 102 -14.94 -4.76 -6.99
CA GLY A 102 -13.57 -4.29 -7.02
C GLY A 102 -13.04 -3.92 -5.64
N GLN A 103 -13.85 -3.21 -4.85
CA GLN A 103 -13.48 -2.85 -3.48
C GLN A 103 -13.31 -4.09 -2.60
N ARG A 104 -14.15 -5.11 -2.77
CA ARG A 104 -14.04 -6.36 -2.01
C ARG A 104 -12.74 -7.11 -2.34
N ILE A 105 -12.42 -7.23 -3.62
CA ILE A 105 -11.17 -7.88 -4.05
C ILE A 105 -9.97 -7.08 -3.54
N ALA A 106 -10.02 -5.77 -3.70
CA ALA A 106 -8.95 -4.89 -3.22
C ALA A 106 -8.78 -4.98 -1.70
N ALA A 107 -9.87 -5.08 -0.95
CA ALA A 107 -9.80 -5.22 0.51
C ALA A 107 -9.05 -6.49 0.90
N ALA A 108 -9.34 -7.62 0.23
CA ALA A 108 -8.63 -8.86 0.48
C ALA A 108 -7.14 -8.73 0.15
N LEU A 109 -6.81 -8.13 -0.98
CA LEU A 109 -5.42 -7.91 -1.39
C LEU A 109 -4.69 -6.98 -0.44
N LEU A 110 -5.33 -5.90 0.00
CA LEU A 110 -4.74 -4.95 0.95
C LEU A 110 -4.56 -5.57 2.33
N LEU A 111 -5.44 -6.49 2.72
CA LEU A 111 -5.26 -7.22 3.97
C LEU A 111 -3.96 -8.04 3.92
N VAL A 112 -3.72 -8.73 2.81
CA VAL A 112 -2.46 -9.46 2.60
C VAL A 112 -1.28 -8.48 2.64
N THR A 113 -1.41 -7.34 1.97
CA THR A 113 -0.36 -6.31 1.95
C THR A 113 -0.01 -5.85 3.36
N VAL A 114 -1.03 -5.49 4.16
CA VAL A 114 -0.81 -4.99 5.52
C VAL A 114 -0.13 -6.04 6.38
N VAL A 115 -0.59 -7.30 6.30
CA VAL A 115 0.02 -8.39 7.07
C VAL A 115 1.48 -8.60 6.64
N CYS A 116 1.74 -8.65 5.33
CA CYS A 116 3.12 -8.80 4.83
C CYS A 116 4.04 -7.69 5.30
N MET A 117 3.56 -6.44 5.24
CA MET A 117 4.36 -5.30 5.68
C MET A 117 4.63 -5.34 7.18
N ALA A 118 3.64 -5.78 7.97
CA ALA A 118 3.77 -5.85 9.42
C ALA A 118 4.74 -6.94 9.86
N ILE A 119 4.74 -8.09 9.20
CA ILE A 119 5.55 -9.24 9.63
C ILE A 119 6.92 -9.33 8.97
N ALA A 120 7.14 -8.58 7.88
CA ALA A 120 8.36 -8.73 7.07
C ALA A 120 9.64 -8.63 7.90
N ARG A 121 9.68 -7.70 8.84
CA ARG A 121 10.86 -7.49 9.68
C ARG A 121 11.19 -8.68 10.57
N TYR A 122 10.23 -9.59 10.77
CA TYR A 122 10.39 -10.77 11.63
C TYR A 122 10.64 -12.06 10.85
N VAL A 123 10.67 -11.99 9.54
CA VAL A 123 10.76 -13.16 8.65
C VAL A 123 12.19 -13.41 8.19
N GLY A 124 13.11 -12.93 8.69
CA GLY A 124 14.43 -13.20 8.19
C GLY A 124 15.52 -12.56 8.92
#